data_0946da37d7d4b4f731d4fd05e4a3a175
#
_entry.id   0946da37d7d4b4f731d4fd05e4a3a175
#
_cell.length_a   1.000
_cell.length_b   1.000
_cell.length_c   1.000
_cell.angle_alpha   90.00
_cell.angle_beta   90.00
_cell.angle_gamma   90.00
#
_symmetry.space_group_name_H-M   'P 1'
#
loop_
_entity.id
_entity.type
_entity.pdbx_description
1 polymer ?
#
loop_
_entity_poly.entity_id
_entity_poly.type
_entity_poly.pdbx_seq_one_letter_code
_entity_poly.pdbx_strand_id
1 'polypeptide(L)'
;MQKLLSKRVTTLALLTALVVSGASGAALATHAHTVGAASKANTAKAVPSAKLLTPTNHTLLMIDHQEQMAFGTSSIDIQTLRNNTVGLAKAAKSFKVPTILTTVAATSFSGPIFPELQAVFPDQKPIDRTTMDAWEDQNVVDKVNSYGTKKLVIAGLWTEVCDLSAALSAAEQGYEVYIVTDASGGVTKEAHDMAVERMIQAGITPITWEQYLLELQRDWARSETYKSTTDIAKEHGGAYGLGIIYSQAMFGGSEGH
;
A
#
# COMPACT_ATOMS: atom_id res chain seq x y z
N MET A 1 -4.33 -49.75 -33.06
CA MET A 1 -5.72 -49.54 -33.51
C MET A 1 -6.10 -48.12 -33.13
N GLN A 2 -5.90 -47.16 -34.00
CA GLN A 2 -6.75 -46.55 -35.01
C GLN A 2 -8.13 -46.18 -34.51
N LYS A 3 -8.44 -44.84 -34.41
CA LYS A 3 -9.18 -43.96 -35.32
C LYS A 3 -9.23 -42.56 -34.66
N LEU A 4 -8.64 -41.59 -35.13
CA LEU A 4 -9.01 -40.50 -36.09
C LEU A 4 -10.51 -40.21 -36.25
N LEU A 5 -10.88 -38.93 -36.00
CA LEU A 5 -11.83 -38.11 -36.77
C LEU A 5 -11.78 -36.67 -36.24
N SER A 6 -11.25 -35.84 -36.90
CA SER A 6 -11.34 -34.63 -37.73
C SER A 6 -12.77 -34.16 -38.05
N LYS A 7 -13.00 -32.84 -37.98
CA LYS A 7 -13.86 -31.94 -38.81
C LYS A 7 -14.23 -30.71 -37.97
N ARG A 8 -14.35 -29.51 -38.43
CA ARG A 8 -14.03 -28.76 -39.65
C ARG A 8 -14.25 -27.28 -39.28
N VAL A 9 -13.42 -26.43 -39.83
CA VAL A 9 -13.53 -24.99 -39.99
C VAL A 9 -14.75 -24.64 -40.83
N THR A 10 -15.46 -23.54 -40.48
CA THR A 10 -16.32 -22.84 -41.45
C THR A 10 -16.22 -21.33 -41.21
N THR A 11 -15.50 -20.70 -42.13
CA THR A 11 -15.46 -19.27 -42.41
C THR A 11 -16.72 -18.93 -43.21
N LEU A 12 -17.41 -17.84 -42.90
CA LEU A 12 -18.38 -17.23 -43.83
C LEU A 12 -18.21 -15.72 -43.83
N ALA A 13 -17.61 -15.25 -44.91
CA ALA A 13 -17.62 -13.86 -45.33
C ALA A 13 -18.83 -13.62 -46.21
N LEU A 14 -19.53 -12.53 -46.05
CA LEU A 14 -20.49 -12.02 -47.03
C LEU A 14 -20.27 -10.54 -47.26
N LEU A 15 -19.70 -10.23 -48.42
CA LEU A 15 -19.74 -8.93 -49.08
C LEU A 15 -21.09 -8.79 -49.77
N THR A 16 -21.74 -7.63 -49.66
CA THR A 16 -22.71 -7.15 -50.65
C THR A 16 -22.51 -5.66 -50.88
N ALA A 17 -22.01 -5.34 -52.04
CA ALA A 17 -22.00 -3.99 -52.60
C ALA A 17 -23.34 -3.72 -53.27
N LEU A 18 -23.89 -2.54 -53.08
CA LEU A 18 -24.96 -2.02 -53.94
C LEU A 18 -24.60 -0.59 -54.39
N VAL A 19 -24.38 -0.46 -55.67
CA VAL A 19 -24.21 0.81 -56.39
C VAL A 19 -25.59 1.26 -56.88
N VAL A 20 -26.00 2.47 -56.54
CA VAL A 20 -27.08 3.16 -57.28
C VAL A 20 -26.64 4.58 -57.56
N SER A 21 -26.47 4.87 -58.83
CA SER A 21 -26.26 6.17 -59.40
C SER A 21 -27.58 6.93 -59.58
N GLY A 22 -27.58 8.21 -59.26
CA GLY A 22 -28.72 9.11 -59.59
C GLY A 22 -28.32 10.57 -59.39
N ALA A 23 -28.47 11.32 -60.47
CA ALA A 23 -27.88 12.64 -60.74
C ALA A 23 -28.61 13.85 -60.09
N SER A 24 -27.85 14.92 -59.97
CA SER A 24 -28.20 16.33 -60.18
C SER A 24 -29.02 17.06 -59.10
N GLY A 25 -28.38 18.04 -58.47
CA GLY A 25 -29.03 19.09 -57.70
C GLY A 25 -28.00 19.97 -56.98
N ALA A 26 -27.40 20.95 -57.66
CA ALA A 26 -26.53 21.92 -57.04
C ALA A 26 -27.32 22.86 -56.12
N ALA A 27 -27.11 22.76 -54.81
CA ALA A 27 -27.48 23.79 -53.87
C ALA A 27 -26.20 24.19 -53.09
N LEU A 28 -25.70 25.38 -53.33
CA LEU A 28 -24.66 26.00 -52.53
C LEU A 28 -25.20 26.24 -51.11
N ALA A 29 -24.92 25.34 -50.21
CA ALA A 29 -25.09 25.58 -48.76
C ALA A 29 -23.77 26.15 -48.24
N THR A 30 -23.77 27.45 -47.95
CA THR A 30 -22.70 28.10 -47.17
C THR A 30 -22.66 27.48 -45.76
N HIS A 31 -21.72 26.58 -45.55
CA HIS A 31 -21.41 26.11 -44.23
C HIS A 31 -20.71 27.23 -43.47
N ALA A 32 -21.46 27.92 -42.61
CA ALA A 32 -20.88 28.72 -41.54
C ALA A 32 -20.13 27.77 -40.62
N HIS A 33 -18.81 27.78 -40.67
CA HIS A 33 -17.98 27.15 -39.63
C HIS A 33 -18.25 27.91 -38.33
N THR A 34 -19.12 27.38 -37.49
CA THR A 34 -19.14 27.73 -36.08
C THR A 34 -17.79 27.31 -35.52
N VAL A 35 -16.92 28.29 -35.31
CA VAL A 35 -15.70 28.11 -34.51
C VAL A 35 -16.12 27.60 -33.16
N GLY A 36 -15.86 26.31 -32.93
CA GLY A 36 -16.17 25.65 -31.66
C GLY A 36 -15.57 26.43 -30.52
N ALA A 37 -16.38 26.62 -29.49
CA ALA A 37 -15.97 27.24 -28.25
C ALA A 37 -14.64 26.66 -27.77
N ALA A 38 -13.64 27.50 -27.61
CA ALA A 38 -12.35 27.12 -27.07
C ALA A 38 -12.57 26.38 -25.74
N SER A 39 -12.23 25.11 -25.67
CA SER A 39 -12.19 24.35 -24.43
C SER A 39 -11.37 25.14 -23.43
N LYS A 40 -11.99 25.54 -22.30
CA LYS A 40 -11.27 26.20 -21.22
C LYS A 40 -10.14 25.27 -20.82
N ALA A 41 -8.90 25.67 -21.05
CA ALA A 41 -7.74 24.93 -20.62
C ALA A 41 -7.88 24.70 -19.09
N ASN A 42 -7.96 23.44 -18.69
CA ASN A 42 -8.01 23.06 -17.29
C ASN A 42 -6.63 23.39 -16.68
N THR A 43 -6.51 24.53 -16.03
CA THR A 43 -5.27 24.95 -15.36
C THR A 43 -5.17 24.20 -14.03
N ALA A 44 -4.61 22.98 -14.07
CA ALA A 44 -4.30 22.24 -12.87
C ALA A 44 -3.30 23.03 -12.00
N LYS A 45 -3.55 23.05 -10.70
CA LYS A 45 -2.59 23.63 -9.73
C LYS A 45 -1.66 22.51 -9.24
N ALA A 46 -0.42 22.88 -8.93
CA ALA A 46 0.56 21.98 -8.31
C ALA A 46 0.21 21.75 -6.82
N VAL A 47 -0.79 20.93 -6.57
CA VAL A 47 -1.27 20.56 -5.22
C VAL A 47 -1.20 19.05 -5.08
N PRO A 48 -0.58 18.51 -4.00
CA PRO A 48 -0.55 17.07 -3.75
C PRO A 48 -1.97 16.53 -3.49
N SER A 49 -2.20 15.26 -3.83
CA SER A 49 -3.46 14.58 -3.52
C SER A 49 -3.69 14.53 -2.01
N ALA A 50 -4.92 14.79 -1.57
CA ALA A 50 -5.31 14.61 -0.17
C ALA A 50 -5.26 13.14 0.29
N LYS A 51 -5.24 12.19 -0.66
CA LYS A 51 -5.08 10.76 -0.35
C LYS A 51 -3.66 10.38 0.06
N LEU A 52 -2.67 11.19 -0.27
CA LEU A 52 -1.30 10.89 0.15
C LEU A 52 -1.13 10.99 1.67
N LEU A 53 -0.28 10.12 2.20
CA LEU A 53 0.12 10.13 3.60
C LEU A 53 1.11 11.27 3.86
N THR A 54 1.02 11.86 5.05
CA THR A 54 1.96 12.85 5.55
C THR A 54 2.32 12.50 6.99
N PRO A 55 3.42 13.00 7.54
CA PRO A 55 3.81 12.72 8.92
C PRO A 55 2.73 13.03 9.98
N THR A 56 1.75 13.88 9.65
CA THR A 56 0.78 14.42 10.61
C THR A 56 -0.67 14.02 10.34
N ASN A 57 -0.98 13.29 9.25
CA ASN A 57 -2.36 13.02 8.88
C ASN A 57 -2.84 11.60 9.16
N HIS A 58 -1.99 10.74 9.72
CA HIS A 58 -2.32 9.34 9.97
C HIS A 58 -1.70 8.81 11.26
N THR A 59 -2.19 7.66 11.69
CA THR A 59 -1.61 6.82 12.75
C THR A 59 -1.17 5.50 12.14
N LEU A 60 -0.02 4.98 12.53
CA LEU A 60 0.44 3.62 12.19
C LEU A 60 0.04 2.66 13.30
N LEU A 61 -0.67 1.59 12.97
CA LEU A 61 -1.03 0.48 13.85
C LEU A 61 -0.29 -0.78 13.40
N MET A 62 0.65 -1.23 14.21
CA MET A 62 1.41 -2.46 13.97
C MET A 62 0.82 -3.59 14.82
N ILE A 63 0.23 -4.58 14.13
CA ILE A 63 -0.59 -5.61 14.74
C ILE A 63 0.18 -6.92 14.81
N ASP A 64 0.45 -7.41 16.01
CA ASP A 64 0.83 -8.80 16.31
C ASP A 64 2.05 -9.32 15.54
N HIS A 65 3.05 -8.48 15.31
CA HIS A 65 4.34 -8.93 14.79
C HIS A 65 5.07 -9.72 15.89
N GLN A 66 4.57 -10.94 16.18
CA GLN A 66 5.02 -11.84 17.24
C GLN A 66 5.72 -13.06 16.65
N GLU A 67 6.69 -13.60 17.40
CA GLU A 67 7.58 -14.66 16.89
C GLU A 67 6.83 -15.92 16.48
N GLN A 68 5.87 -16.38 17.30
CA GLN A 68 5.11 -17.60 16.98
C GLN A 68 4.08 -17.40 15.87
N MET A 69 3.56 -16.19 15.72
CA MET A 69 2.74 -15.85 14.56
C MET A 69 3.56 -15.93 13.27
N ALA A 70 4.82 -15.51 13.31
CA ALA A 70 5.74 -15.57 12.20
C ALA A 70 6.06 -17.02 11.76
N PHE A 71 6.15 -17.99 12.68
CA PHE A 71 6.30 -19.40 12.33
C PHE A 71 5.12 -19.95 11.53
N GLY A 72 3.93 -19.42 11.71
CA GLY A 72 2.74 -19.79 10.94
C GLY A 72 2.60 -19.02 9.63
N THR A 73 3.49 -18.07 9.34
CA THR A 73 3.42 -17.25 8.14
C THR A 73 4.20 -17.89 6.98
N SER A 74 3.54 -18.07 5.83
CA SER A 74 4.20 -18.61 4.63
C SER A 74 3.90 -17.82 3.35
N SER A 75 3.16 -16.72 3.44
CA SER A 75 2.87 -15.85 2.29
C SER A 75 4.06 -15.01 1.83
N ILE A 76 5.00 -14.77 2.72
CA ILE A 76 6.20 -13.96 2.52
C ILE A 76 7.39 -14.63 3.21
N ASP A 77 8.58 -14.47 2.66
CA ASP A 77 9.81 -14.92 3.33
C ASP A 77 9.99 -14.20 4.67
N ILE A 78 10.33 -14.96 5.71
CA ILE A 78 10.39 -14.43 7.09
C ILE A 78 11.45 -13.35 7.26
N GLN A 79 12.58 -13.42 6.56
CA GLN A 79 13.60 -12.39 6.64
C GLN A 79 13.15 -11.11 5.96
N THR A 80 12.46 -11.24 4.83
CA THR A 80 11.83 -10.12 4.12
C THR A 80 10.76 -9.47 4.99
N LEU A 81 9.88 -10.25 5.62
CA LEU A 81 8.86 -9.73 6.53
C LEU A 81 9.47 -8.93 7.67
N ARG A 82 10.47 -9.49 8.37
CA ARG A 82 11.16 -8.81 9.49
C ARG A 82 11.86 -7.54 9.03
N ASN A 83 12.57 -7.60 7.90
CA ASN A 83 13.23 -6.45 7.30
C ASN A 83 12.25 -5.30 7.02
N ASN A 84 11.15 -5.61 6.35
CA ASN A 84 10.15 -4.63 5.94
C ASN A 84 9.39 -4.05 7.14
N THR A 85 9.07 -4.89 8.14
CA THR A 85 8.46 -4.48 9.41
C THR A 85 9.34 -3.46 10.14
N VAL A 86 10.65 -3.72 10.24
CA VAL A 86 11.59 -2.81 10.88
C VAL A 86 11.79 -1.54 10.05
N GLY A 87 11.88 -1.66 8.72
CA GLY A 87 11.96 -0.52 7.81
C GLY A 87 10.75 0.42 7.96
N LEU A 88 9.54 -0.14 7.98
CA LEU A 88 8.29 0.60 8.23
C LEU A 88 8.30 1.32 9.58
N ALA A 89 8.69 0.60 10.64
CA ALA A 89 8.76 1.13 12.00
C ALA A 89 9.77 2.29 12.12
N LYS A 90 10.97 2.13 11.55
CA LYS A 90 11.99 3.19 11.50
C LYS A 90 11.53 4.40 10.69
N ALA A 91 10.84 4.18 9.57
CA ALA A 91 10.23 5.25 8.79
C ALA A 91 9.24 6.04 9.67
N ALA A 92 8.27 5.39 10.29
CA ALA A 92 7.30 6.05 11.15
C ALA A 92 7.98 6.84 12.29
N LYS A 93 8.97 6.24 12.95
CA LYS A 93 9.72 6.90 14.04
C LYS A 93 10.48 8.13 13.55
N SER A 94 11.17 8.03 12.40
CA SER A 94 11.95 9.12 11.82
C SER A 94 11.10 10.34 11.49
N PHE A 95 9.90 10.09 10.96
CA PHE A 95 8.93 11.13 10.63
C PHE A 95 8.00 11.51 11.79
N LYS A 96 8.21 10.94 12.99
CA LYS A 96 7.42 11.19 14.20
C LYS A 96 5.93 10.89 14.02
N VAL A 97 5.61 9.89 13.21
CA VAL A 97 4.24 9.42 13.03
C VAL A 97 3.75 8.75 14.32
N PRO A 98 2.56 9.08 14.82
CA PRO A 98 1.94 8.35 15.92
C PRO A 98 1.88 6.86 15.59
N THR A 99 2.53 6.03 16.40
CA THR A 99 2.62 4.58 16.17
C THR A 99 2.10 3.83 17.38
N ILE A 100 1.31 2.79 17.16
CA ILE A 100 0.78 1.89 18.18
C ILE A 100 1.29 0.48 17.88
N LEU A 101 1.80 -0.19 18.90
CA LEU A 101 2.16 -1.60 18.84
C LEU A 101 1.09 -2.41 19.58
N THR A 102 0.62 -3.49 18.98
CA THR A 102 -0.27 -4.45 19.67
C THR A 102 0.31 -5.85 19.65
N THR A 103 -0.15 -6.65 20.58
CA THR A 103 0.09 -8.09 20.67
C THR A 103 -1.23 -8.81 20.96
N VAL A 104 -1.33 -10.07 20.58
CA VAL A 104 -2.43 -10.94 20.96
C VAL A 104 -1.90 -12.11 21.77
N ALA A 105 -2.45 -12.32 22.97
CA ALA A 105 -2.09 -13.46 23.83
C ALA A 105 -0.56 -13.62 24.02
N ALA A 106 0.14 -12.50 24.30
CA ALA A 106 1.61 -12.45 24.34
C ALA A 106 2.24 -13.36 25.39
N THR A 107 1.52 -13.67 26.47
CA THR A 107 1.99 -14.55 27.55
C THR A 107 1.64 -16.03 27.32
N SER A 108 1.05 -16.37 26.19
CA SER A 108 0.62 -17.73 25.85
C SER A 108 0.98 -18.11 24.42
N PHE A 109 -0.01 -18.24 23.51
CA PHE A 109 0.18 -18.82 22.17
C PHE A 109 1.12 -18.00 21.29
N SER A 110 0.95 -16.67 21.23
CA SER A 110 1.61 -15.87 20.20
C SER A 110 3.01 -15.38 20.57
N GLY A 111 3.36 -15.42 21.87
CA GLY A 111 4.67 -14.99 22.36
C GLY A 111 4.87 -13.48 22.33
N PRO A 112 6.12 -13.01 22.56
CA PRO A 112 6.44 -11.60 22.56
C PRO A 112 6.45 -11.00 21.14
N ILE A 113 6.40 -9.67 21.07
CA ILE A 113 6.61 -8.92 19.82
C ILE A 113 8.05 -9.12 19.32
N PHE A 114 8.29 -8.96 18.03
CA PHE A 114 9.65 -9.02 17.46
C PHE A 114 10.61 -8.12 18.24
N PRO A 115 11.74 -8.65 18.74
CA PRO A 115 12.71 -7.86 19.50
C PRO A 115 13.25 -6.66 18.73
N GLU A 116 13.48 -6.80 17.45
CA GLU A 116 13.94 -5.72 16.57
C GLU A 116 12.89 -4.63 16.37
N LEU A 117 11.60 -4.97 16.34
CA LEU A 117 10.51 -3.98 16.31
C LEU A 117 10.42 -3.25 17.65
N GLN A 118 10.49 -3.99 18.77
CA GLN A 118 10.51 -3.38 20.10
C GLN A 118 11.71 -2.44 20.28
N ALA A 119 12.88 -2.78 19.70
CA ALA A 119 14.07 -1.93 19.76
C ALA A 119 13.90 -0.59 19.04
N VAL A 120 13.04 -0.51 18.03
CA VAL A 120 12.68 0.78 17.41
C VAL A 120 11.91 1.67 18.39
N PHE A 121 11.03 1.09 19.23
CA PHE A 121 10.20 1.80 20.20
C PHE A 121 10.44 1.27 21.62
N PRO A 122 11.63 1.44 22.22
CA PRO A 122 12.02 0.77 23.48
C PRO A 122 11.16 1.16 24.67
N ASP A 123 10.62 2.37 24.66
CA ASP A 123 9.81 2.91 25.76
C ASP A 123 8.30 2.62 25.59
N GLN A 124 7.90 2.05 24.44
CA GLN A 124 6.51 1.76 24.16
C GLN A 124 6.17 0.31 24.55
N LYS A 125 5.25 0.16 25.50
CA LYS A 125 4.69 -1.15 25.83
C LYS A 125 3.58 -1.47 24.80
N PRO A 126 3.61 -2.65 24.15
CA PRO A 126 2.52 -3.09 23.30
C PRO A 126 1.20 -3.22 24.08
N ILE A 127 0.07 -2.92 23.44
CA ILE A 127 -1.25 -3.19 23.98
C ILE A 127 -1.53 -4.68 23.72
N ASP A 128 -1.50 -5.49 24.78
CA ASP A 128 -1.81 -6.92 24.69
C ASP A 128 -3.32 -7.14 24.84
N ARG A 129 -3.88 -8.00 24.00
CA ARG A 129 -5.31 -8.29 23.92
C ARG A 129 -5.59 -9.78 23.71
N THR A 130 -6.85 -10.18 23.77
CA THR A 130 -7.30 -11.54 23.46
C THR A 130 -8.17 -11.60 22.21
N THR A 131 -8.74 -10.48 21.77
CA THR A 131 -9.53 -10.39 20.55
C THR A 131 -8.62 -10.48 19.32
N MET A 132 -9.04 -11.17 18.27
CA MET A 132 -8.31 -11.21 16.99
C MET A 132 -8.45 -9.87 16.27
N ASP A 133 -9.65 -9.31 16.24
CA ASP A 133 -9.86 -7.94 15.78
C ASP A 133 -9.33 -6.94 16.83
N ALA A 134 -8.29 -6.21 16.46
CA ALA A 134 -7.75 -5.16 17.33
C ALA A 134 -8.76 -4.04 17.59
N TRP A 135 -9.75 -3.87 16.73
CA TRP A 135 -10.80 -2.86 16.88
C TRP A 135 -11.90 -3.26 17.87
N GLU A 136 -11.95 -4.54 18.31
CA GLU A 136 -12.79 -5.00 19.40
C GLU A 136 -12.16 -4.77 20.79
N ASP A 137 -10.91 -4.28 20.87
CA ASP A 137 -10.27 -3.88 22.12
C ASP A 137 -10.37 -2.36 22.32
N GLN A 138 -11.07 -1.95 23.38
CA GLN A 138 -11.32 -0.53 23.66
C GLN A 138 -10.03 0.26 23.91
N ASN A 139 -8.97 -0.36 24.46
CA ASN A 139 -7.70 0.33 24.70
C ASN A 139 -7.01 0.70 23.37
N VAL A 140 -7.12 -0.18 22.37
CA VAL A 140 -6.60 0.09 21.01
C VAL A 140 -7.38 1.24 20.38
N VAL A 141 -8.71 1.17 20.37
CA VAL A 141 -9.57 2.20 19.79
C VAL A 141 -9.36 3.55 20.48
N ASP A 142 -9.31 3.59 21.79
CA ASP A 142 -9.07 4.82 22.56
C ASP A 142 -7.70 5.41 22.24
N LYS A 143 -6.67 4.54 22.09
CA LYS A 143 -5.33 4.97 21.74
C LYS A 143 -5.28 5.57 20.34
N VAL A 144 -5.91 4.95 19.34
CA VAL A 144 -6.02 5.51 17.99
C VAL A 144 -6.75 6.85 18.02
N ASN A 145 -7.90 6.91 18.69
CA ASN A 145 -8.69 8.13 18.80
C ASN A 145 -7.93 9.28 19.47
N SER A 146 -7.05 8.97 20.43
CA SER A 146 -6.26 9.99 21.15
C SER A 146 -5.34 10.82 20.25
N TYR A 147 -4.98 10.31 19.07
CA TYR A 147 -4.15 11.02 18.11
C TYR A 147 -4.95 11.94 17.17
N GLY A 148 -6.27 11.77 17.08
CA GLY A 148 -7.16 12.65 16.31
C GLY A 148 -6.99 12.60 14.79
N THR A 149 -6.23 11.64 14.27
CA THR A 149 -6.06 11.44 12.82
C THR A 149 -7.25 10.67 12.24
N LYS A 150 -7.53 10.87 10.95
CA LYS A 150 -8.61 10.16 10.24
C LYS A 150 -8.11 9.10 9.27
N LYS A 151 -6.79 9.02 9.08
CA LYS A 151 -6.14 7.98 8.30
C LYS A 151 -5.49 6.99 9.25
N LEU A 152 -5.61 5.71 8.93
CA LEU A 152 -5.02 4.61 9.66
C LEU A 152 -4.20 3.75 8.71
N VAL A 153 -2.92 3.56 9.01
CA VAL A 153 -2.05 2.64 8.29
C VAL A 153 -1.88 1.39 9.14
N ILE A 154 -2.13 0.22 8.58
CA ILE A 154 -2.08 -1.07 9.27
C ILE A 154 -0.99 -1.94 8.65
N ALA A 155 -0.25 -2.68 9.47
CA ALA A 155 0.62 -3.77 9.09
C ALA A 155 0.64 -4.82 10.20
N GLY A 156 0.64 -6.11 9.86
CA GLY A 156 0.60 -7.11 10.93
C GLY A 156 0.53 -8.57 10.52
N LEU A 157 0.25 -9.41 11.50
CA LEU A 157 0.09 -10.84 11.40
C LEU A 157 -1.21 -11.31 12.11
N TRP A 158 -2.08 -12.10 11.47
CA TRP A 158 -2.00 -12.49 10.08
C TRP A 158 -2.92 -11.61 9.25
N THR A 159 -2.54 -11.37 8.01
CA THR A 159 -3.26 -10.48 7.09
C THR A 159 -4.74 -10.82 6.98
N GLU A 160 -5.07 -12.12 6.87
CA GLU A 160 -6.44 -12.63 6.71
C GLU A 160 -7.26 -12.66 7.99
N VAL A 161 -6.66 -12.38 9.14
CA VAL A 161 -7.34 -12.40 10.44
C VAL A 161 -7.26 -11.02 11.09
N CYS A 162 -6.16 -10.72 11.76
CA CYS A 162 -6.06 -9.52 12.62
C CYS A 162 -6.04 -8.24 11.81
N ASP A 163 -5.28 -8.20 10.70
CA ASP A 163 -5.22 -7.00 9.86
C ASP A 163 -6.55 -6.75 9.14
N LEU A 164 -7.10 -7.78 8.49
CA LEU A 164 -8.35 -7.68 7.75
C LEU A 164 -9.50 -7.22 8.64
N SER A 165 -9.65 -7.84 9.82
CA SER A 165 -10.74 -7.52 10.74
C SER A 165 -10.65 -6.07 11.23
N ALA A 166 -9.48 -5.67 11.72
CA ALA A 166 -9.25 -4.30 12.20
C ALA A 166 -9.42 -3.26 11.08
N ALA A 167 -8.98 -3.59 9.86
CA ALA A 167 -9.10 -2.69 8.72
C ALA A 167 -10.56 -2.45 8.32
N LEU A 168 -11.38 -3.52 8.27
CA LEU A 168 -12.80 -3.41 7.97
C LEU A 168 -13.56 -2.64 9.05
N SER A 169 -13.31 -2.99 10.33
CA SER A 169 -13.97 -2.34 11.48
C SER A 169 -13.62 -0.84 11.56
N ALA A 170 -12.37 -0.47 11.32
CA ALA A 170 -11.95 0.92 11.28
C ALA A 170 -12.58 1.68 10.10
N ALA A 171 -12.65 1.06 8.91
CA ALA A 171 -13.24 1.67 7.74
C ALA A 171 -14.74 1.96 7.94
N GLU A 172 -15.49 1.02 8.56
CA GLU A 172 -16.90 1.23 8.90
C GLU A 172 -17.12 2.40 9.87
N GLN A 173 -16.13 2.69 10.71
CA GLN A 173 -16.14 3.85 11.62
C GLN A 173 -15.62 5.15 10.99
N GLY A 174 -15.40 5.13 9.67
CA GLY A 174 -15.07 6.33 8.88
C GLY A 174 -13.60 6.69 8.85
N TYR A 175 -12.70 5.75 9.17
CA TYR A 175 -11.27 5.91 8.91
C TYR A 175 -10.95 5.65 7.43
N GLU A 176 -10.06 6.43 6.86
CA GLU A 176 -9.41 6.13 5.58
C GLU A 176 -8.25 5.17 5.87
N VAL A 177 -8.42 3.89 5.51
CA VAL A 177 -7.50 2.83 5.91
C VAL A 177 -6.54 2.44 4.79
N TYR A 178 -5.28 2.21 5.15
CA TYR A 178 -4.20 1.73 4.30
C TYR A 178 -3.63 0.44 4.90
N ILE A 179 -3.31 -0.54 4.06
CA ILE A 179 -2.63 -1.78 4.46
C ILE A 179 -1.26 -1.86 3.83
N VAL A 180 -0.21 -2.09 4.64
CA VAL A 180 1.18 -2.28 4.17
C VAL A 180 1.39 -3.75 3.90
N THR A 181 1.18 -4.17 2.65
CA THR A 181 1.07 -5.57 2.27
C THR A 181 2.36 -6.36 2.41
N ASP A 182 3.52 -5.73 2.25
CA ASP A 182 4.84 -6.34 2.34
C ASP A 182 5.47 -6.26 3.75
N ALA A 183 4.79 -5.63 4.70
CA ALA A 183 5.06 -5.69 6.14
C ALA A 183 3.94 -6.44 6.89
N SER A 184 3.06 -7.11 6.16
CA SER A 184 2.02 -8.02 6.61
C SER A 184 2.26 -9.41 6.05
N GLY A 185 1.75 -10.43 6.73
CA GLY A 185 1.90 -11.81 6.27
C GLY A 185 0.74 -12.69 6.67
N GLY A 186 0.41 -13.67 5.83
CA GLY A 186 -0.66 -14.63 6.04
C GLY A 186 -0.16 -16.07 6.17
N VAL A 187 -1.01 -16.96 6.64
CA VAL A 187 -0.71 -18.38 6.81
C VAL A 187 -0.37 -19.04 5.47
N THR A 188 -1.01 -18.61 4.39
CA THR A 188 -0.67 -19.01 3.01
C THR A 188 -0.68 -17.78 2.10
N LYS A 189 -0.03 -17.91 0.94
CA LYS A 189 -0.08 -16.85 -0.06
C LYS A 189 -1.52 -16.56 -0.51
N GLU A 190 -2.33 -17.60 -0.72
CA GLU A 190 -3.73 -17.45 -1.11
C GLU A 190 -4.55 -16.71 -0.04
N ALA A 191 -4.37 -17.06 1.24
CA ALA A 191 -5.07 -16.39 2.34
C ALA A 191 -4.71 -14.90 2.41
N HIS A 192 -3.43 -14.57 2.29
CA HIS A 192 -2.95 -13.20 2.23
C HIS A 192 -3.55 -12.43 1.03
N ASP A 193 -3.44 -12.99 -0.17
CA ASP A 193 -3.89 -12.34 -1.40
C ASP A 193 -5.41 -12.07 -1.35
N MET A 194 -6.20 -13.06 -0.91
CA MET A 194 -7.67 -12.90 -0.80
C MET A 194 -8.07 -11.90 0.28
N ALA A 195 -7.31 -11.83 1.38
CA ALA A 195 -7.54 -10.80 2.40
C ALA A 195 -7.26 -9.40 1.86
N VAL A 196 -6.15 -9.20 1.16
CA VAL A 196 -5.81 -7.92 0.52
C VAL A 196 -6.87 -7.54 -0.51
N GLU A 197 -7.32 -8.50 -1.34
CA GLU A 197 -8.37 -8.24 -2.33
C GLU A 197 -9.70 -7.84 -1.68
N ARG A 198 -10.09 -8.51 -0.59
CA ARG A 198 -11.28 -8.15 0.20
C ARG A 198 -11.17 -6.76 0.80
N MET A 199 -9.99 -6.39 1.30
CA MET A 199 -9.73 -5.03 1.80
C MET A 199 -9.86 -3.99 0.68
N ILE A 200 -9.31 -4.25 -0.51
CA ILE A 200 -9.45 -3.36 -1.68
C ILE A 200 -10.92 -3.18 -2.06
N GLN A 201 -11.71 -4.25 -2.09
CA GLN A 201 -13.15 -4.18 -2.37
C GLN A 201 -13.92 -3.36 -1.34
N ALA A 202 -13.44 -3.31 -0.10
CA ALA A 202 -13.98 -2.46 0.96
C ALA A 202 -13.47 -1.01 0.93
N GLY A 203 -12.64 -0.65 -0.06
CA GLY A 203 -12.10 0.71 -0.22
C GLY A 203 -10.82 0.97 0.56
N ILE A 204 -10.19 -0.04 1.12
CA ILE A 204 -8.89 0.06 1.81
C ILE A 204 -7.77 0.11 0.78
N THR A 205 -6.80 0.98 0.96
CA THR A 205 -5.73 1.23 0.00
C THR A 205 -4.49 0.38 0.34
N PRO A 206 -4.04 -0.54 -0.56
CA PRO A 206 -2.80 -1.25 -0.36
C PRO A 206 -1.60 -0.36 -0.69
N ILE A 207 -0.55 -0.46 0.13
CA ILE A 207 0.74 0.20 -0.06
C ILE A 207 1.87 -0.77 0.33
N THR A 208 3.12 -0.39 0.04
CA THR A 208 4.32 -1.08 0.51
C THR A 208 5.09 -0.22 1.51
N TRP A 209 5.98 -0.83 2.32
CA TRP A 209 6.73 -0.10 3.33
C TRP A 209 7.69 0.94 2.73
N GLU A 210 8.30 0.64 1.60
CA GLU A 210 9.21 1.59 0.92
C GLU A 210 8.42 2.73 0.26
N GLN A 211 7.25 2.44 -0.33
CA GLN A 211 6.33 3.47 -0.77
C GLN A 211 5.95 4.39 0.39
N TYR A 212 5.62 3.84 1.57
CA TYR A 212 5.32 4.61 2.78
C TYR A 212 6.47 5.55 3.15
N LEU A 213 7.71 5.04 3.23
CA LEU A 213 8.90 5.83 3.53
C LEU A 213 9.06 7.00 2.55
N LEU A 214 8.98 6.73 1.24
CA LEU A 214 9.20 7.73 0.20
C LEU A 214 8.01 8.69 0.05
N GLU A 215 6.80 8.25 0.35
CA GLU A 215 5.62 9.12 0.40
C GLU A 215 5.69 10.12 1.56
N LEU A 216 6.28 9.75 2.69
CA LEU A 216 6.54 10.67 3.80
C LEU A 216 7.66 11.67 3.47
N GLN A 217 8.75 11.23 2.85
CA GLN A 217 9.83 12.11 2.39
C GLN A 217 9.33 13.05 1.29
N ARG A 218 8.75 12.53 0.25
CA ARG A 218 8.08 13.20 -0.89
C ARG A 218 8.92 14.24 -1.65
N ASP A 219 9.88 14.85 -1.04
CA ASP A 219 10.72 15.89 -1.62
C ASP A 219 12.15 15.75 -1.10
N TRP A 220 13.07 15.53 -1.99
CA TRP A 220 14.50 15.37 -1.64
C TRP A 220 15.13 16.67 -1.12
N ALA A 221 14.54 17.83 -1.39
CA ALA A 221 14.95 19.10 -0.81
C ALA A 221 14.63 19.25 0.69
N ARG A 222 13.87 18.30 1.29
CA ARG A 222 13.65 18.27 2.76
C ARG A 222 14.86 17.70 3.47
N SER A 223 15.82 18.58 3.73
CA SER A 223 17.10 18.21 4.31
C SER A 223 17.01 17.62 5.73
N GLU A 224 16.00 18.00 6.50
CA GLU A 224 15.79 17.54 7.88
C GLU A 224 15.51 16.03 8.01
N THR A 225 14.94 15.42 6.98
CA THR A 225 14.64 13.97 6.95
C THR A 225 15.41 13.22 5.87
N TYR A 226 16.13 13.91 5.00
CA TYR A 226 16.88 13.32 3.89
C TYR A 226 17.85 12.22 4.36
N LYS A 227 18.71 12.55 5.34
CA LYS A 227 19.70 11.59 5.84
C LYS A 227 19.05 10.35 6.45
N SER A 228 18.04 10.53 7.29
CA SER A 228 17.36 9.39 7.91
C SER A 228 16.62 8.53 6.90
N THR A 229 16.00 9.14 5.89
CA THR A 229 15.33 8.42 4.80
C THR A 229 16.32 7.58 3.99
N THR A 230 17.44 8.16 3.58
CA THR A 230 18.47 7.44 2.83
C THR A 230 19.16 6.35 3.66
N ASP A 231 19.37 6.57 4.96
CA ASP A 231 19.92 5.54 5.84
C ASP A 231 18.96 4.34 6.01
N ILE A 232 17.67 4.59 6.20
CA ILE A 232 16.66 3.54 6.27
C ILE A 232 16.58 2.78 4.92
N ALA A 233 16.62 3.49 3.81
CA ALA A 233 16.61 2.87 2.48
C ALA A 233 17.87 2.02 2.25
N LYS A 234 19.06 2.48 2.65
CA LYS A 234 20.32 1.71 2.56
C LYS A 234 20.26 0.43 3.38
N GLU A 235 19.64 0.47 4.54
CA GLU A 235 19.57 -0.67 5.47
C GLU A 235 18.49 -1.68 5.07
N HIS A 236 17.34 -1.21 4.60
CA HIS A 236 16.14 -2.04 4.41
C HIS A 236 15.62 -2.10 2.97
N GLY A 237 15.98 -1.15 2.11
CA GLY A 237 15.41 -0.95 0.77
C GLY A 237 16.00 -1.86 -0.34
N GLY A 238 16.69 -2.96 0.03
CA GLY A 238 17.14 -3.95 -0.92
C GLY A 238 17.93 -3.36 -2.08
N ALA A 239 17.46 -3.55 -3.30
CA ALA A 239 18.12 -3.06 -4.51
C ALA A 239 18.22 -1.52 -4.58
N TYR A 240 17.21 -0.81 -4.09
CA TYR A 240 17.23 0.65 -4.02
C TYR A 240 18.30 1.13 -3.03
N GLY A 241 18.34 0.55 -1.84
CA GLY A 241 19.37 0.84 -0.84
C GLY A 241 20.78 0.55 -1.34
N LEU A 242 20.98 -0.58 -2.04
CA LEU A 242 22.23 -0.93 -2.69
C LEU A 242 22.61 0.12 -3.76
N GLY A 243 21.66 0.60 -4.54
CA GLY A 243 21.86 1.66 -5.52
C GLY A 243 22.37 2.97 -4.88
N ILE A 244 21.83 3.36 -3.73
CA ILE A 244 22.28 4.53 -2.97
C ILE A 244 23.74 4.33 -2.50
N ILE A 245 24.05 3.17 -1.89
CA ILE A 245 25.40 2.83 -1.42
C ILE A 245 26.41 2.89 -2.58
N TYR A 246 26.06 2.27 -3.71
CA TYR A 246 26.90 2.24 -4.89
C TYR A 246 27.15 3.64 -5.48
N SER A 247 26.09 4.45 -5.59
CA SER A 247 26.19 5.83 -6.06
C SER A 247 27.12 6.68 -5.17
N GLN A 248 26.99 6.56 -3.84
CA GLN A 248 27.85 7.25 -2.90
C GLN A 248 29.33 6.80 -3.02
N ALA A 249 29.57 5.50 -3.22
CA ALA A 249 30.93 4.95 -3.39
C ALA A 249 31.57 5.42 -4.71
N MET A 250 30.80 5.48 -5.80
CA MET A 250 31.29 5.83 -7.14
C MET A 250 31.50 7.33 -7.33
N PHE A 251 30.65 8.15 -6.73
CA PHE A 251 30.65 9.62 -6.98
C PHE A 251 31.11 10.44 -5.77
N GLY A 252 31.71 9.79 -4.77
CA GLY A 252 32.37 10.46 -3.66
C GLY A 252 31.45 11.21 -2.71
N GLY A 253 30.20 10.73 -2.56
CA GLY A 253 29.25 11.31 -1.62
C GLY A 253 28.78 12.72 -1.97
N SER A 254 29.09 13.24 -3.15
CA SER A 254 28.41 14.43 -3.68
C SER A 254 26.97 14.05 -3.99
N GLU A 255 26.12 14.29 -3.01
CA GLU A 255 24.68 14.17 -3.17
C GLU A 255 24.26 15.24 -4.18
N GLY A 256 24.17 14.84 -5.47
CA GLY A 256 23.67 15.71 -6.52
C GLY A 256 22.17 15.92 -6.30
N HIS A 257 21.80 17.12 -5.96
CA HIS A 257 20.47 17.65 -6.15
C HIS A 257 20.40 18.32 -7.51
#